data_8bd5583829009a88df512d3fc4b0e935
#
_entry.id   8bd5583829009a88df512d3fc4b0e935
#
_cell.length_a   1.000
_cell.length_b   1.000
_cell.length_c   1.000
_cell.angle_alpha   90.00
_cell.angle_beta   90.00
_cell.angle_gamma   90.00
#
_symmetry.space_group_name_H-M   'P 1'
#
loop_
_entity.id
_entity.type
_entity.pdbx_description
1 polymer ?
#
loop_
_entity_poly.entity_id
_entity_poly.type
_entity_poly.pdbx_seq_one_letter_code
_entity_poly.pdbx_strand_id
1 'polypeptide(L)'
;MTLTLRPHQERALDAMFRENKGQIVVPTGGGKTMIMIKDLLLNLELAEDLGHQLVNVVVAPRILLAQQLCDDFFTFLPDNVKVLHVHSGRTPFDSSTKTDEIKEFVDNNDDAHILIFTTYHSLNRVVDSEIEVNNIYFDEAHNGTAKSFFKSVSEVSEYAERCYYFTATPRVSYKHDRGMNNVNVWGTIIEQVSAIELVNAGHILSPTIVPFEHDLHYNKVNAYVHHALTVENIIDNIDDTVNPKVLVSVPSSRVLNNMLGHTSLLKELESRGYDVLHITSKYGAYVNKTKVNRTTFFKTLKEWGSKEEKRFVIFHYSILSEGINVSGLSHTIFLRNLNVIEMAQSIGRVIRLNKSDSDDIKEGNISPGVVSMYRKSTGYCV
;
A
#
# COMPACT_ATOMS: atom_id res chain seq x y z
N MET A 1 23.92 1.20 -1.35
CA MET A 1 23.30 1.59 -2.63
C MET A 1 22.91 3.06 -2.57
N THR A 2 23.24 3.87 -3.57
CA THR A 2 22.84 5.28 -3.59
C THR A 2 21.38 5.38 -3.98
N LEU A 3 20.51 5.89 -3.09
CA LEU A 3 19.10 6.12 -3.35
C LEU A 3 18.92 7.41 -4.17
N THR A 4 18.56 7.26 -5.45
CA THR A 4 18.25 8.38 -6.35
C THR A 4 16.75 8.65 -6.32
N LEU A 5 16.38 9.89 -6.00
CA LEU A 5 15.00 10.32 -5.96
C LEU A 5 14.52 10.84 -7.33
N ARG A 6 13.22 10.79 -7.54
CA ARG A 6 12.53 11.43 -8.67
C ARG A 6 12.28 12.90 -8.35
N PRO A 7 12.11 13.79 -9.34
CA PRO A 7 11.94 15.23 -9.08
C PRO A 7 10.84 15.60 -8.08
N HIS A 8 9.68 14.94 -8.14
CA HIS A 8 8.60 15.15 -7.17
C HIS A 8 8.94 14.65 -5.75
N GLN A 9 9.79 13.62 -5.64
CA GLN A 9 10.26 13.11 -4.36
C GLN A 9 11.29 14.05 -3.74
N GLU A 10 12.15 14.65 -4.55
CA GLU A 10 13.09 15.70 -4.11
C GLU A 10 12.34 16.92 -3.58
N ARG A 11 11.30 17.40 -4.29
CA ARG A 11 10.45 18.51 -3.80
C ARG A 11 9.78 18.19 -2.48
N ALA A 12 9.27 16.95 -2.32
CA ALA A 12 8.66 16.51 -1.06
C ALA A 12 9.70 16.51 0.08
N LEU A 13 10.90 16.02 -0.18
CA LEU A 13 12.01 16.02 0.77
C LEU A 13 12.41 17.45 1.17
N ASP A 14 12.52 18.36 0.19
CA ASP A 14 12.80 19.78 0.44
C ASP A 14 11.72 20.45 1.29
N ALA A 15 10.45 20.10 1.08
CA ALA A 15 9.35 20.59 1.90
C ALA A 15 9.43 20.06 3.33
N MET A 16 9.76 18.77 3.51
CA MET A 16 9.98 18.16 4.83
C MET A 16 11.17 18.76 5.56
N PHE A 17 12.16 19.26 4.85
CA PHE A 17 13.32 19.94 5.44
C PHE A 17 12.99 21.34 5.99
N ARG A 18 11.96 22.00 5.43
CA ARG A 18 11.53 23.34 5.85
C ARG A 18 10.46 23.33 6.94
N GLU A 19 9.70 22.26 7.02
CA GLU A 19 8.53 22.15 7.90
C GLU A 19 8.62 20.87 8.76
N ASN A 20 8.56 21.01 10.05
CA ASN A 20 8.64 19.87 10.98
C ASN A 20 7.34 19.06 11.05
N LYS A 21 6.23 19.56 10.50
CA LYS A 21 4.95 18.89 10.49
C LYS A 21 4.20 19.18 9.19
N GLY A 22 3.71 18.14 8.52
CA GLY A 22 2.90 18.38 7.34
C GLY A 22 2.43 17.13 6.62
N GLN A 23 1.54 17.35 5.67
CA GLN A 23 0.96 16.31 4.82
C GLN A 23 1.67 16.26 3.48
N ILE A 24 2.05 15.08 3.06
CA ILE A 24 2.64 14.81 1.75
C ILE A 24 1.63 14.00 0.93
N VAL A 25 1.00 14.66 -0.04
CA VAL A 25 -0.06 14.08 -0.85
C VAL A 25 0.53 13.60 -2.17
N VAL A 26 0.74 12.29 -2.27
CA VAL A 26 1.33 11.65 -3.46
C VAL A 26 0.47 10.48 -3.89
N PRO A 27 0.05 10.41 -5.16
CA PRO A 27 -0.75 9.30 -5.67
C PRO A 27 -0.10 7.94 -5.45
N THR A 28 -0.91 6.88 -5.42
CA THR A 28 -0.41 5.51 -5.36
C THR A 28 0.51 5.23 -6.55
N GLY A 29 1.69 4.65 -6.29
CA GLY A 29 2.74 4.45 -7.30
C GLY A 29 3.75 5.61 -7.40
N GLY A 30 3.51 6.75 -6.75
CA GLY A 30 4.45 7.87 -6.72
C GLY A 30 5.68 7.69 -5.81
N GLY A 31 5.76 6.57 -5.06
CA GLY A 31 6.96 6.22 -4.29
C GLY A 31 7.10 6.94 -2.95
N LYS A 32 6.01 7.07 -2.19
CA LYS A 32 5.99 7.65 -0.83
C LYS A 32 7.05 7.05 0.09
N THR A 33 7.23 5.72 0.06
CA THR A 33 8.21 5.01 0.88
C THR A 33 9.64 5.49 0.64
N MET A 34 10.02 5.79 -0.61
CA MET A 34 11.36 6.28 -0.93
C MET A 34 11.63 7.67 -0.35
N ILE A 35 10.61 8.52 -0.24
CA ILE A 35 10.72 9.83 0.41
C ILE A 35 11.00 9.64 1.91
N MET A 36 10.20 8.77 2.58
CA MET A 36 10.39 8.46 4.01
C MET A 36 11.80 7.91 4.28
N ILE A 37 12.25 6.92 3.48
CA ILE A 37 13.59 6.33 3.61
C ILE A 37 14.67 7.39 3.45
N LYS A 38 14.57 8.24 2.42
CA LYS A 38 15.60 9.26 2.18
C LYS A 38 15.66 10.31 3.28
N ASP A 39 14.49 10.77 3.77
CA ASP A 39 14.45 11.69 4.91
C ASP A 39 15.07 11.06 6.17
N LEU A 40 14.70 9.81 6.46
CA LEU A 40 15.30 9.07 7.58
C LEU A 40 16.84 9.01 7.45
N LEU A 41 17.37 8.59 6.31
CA LEU A 41 18.81 8.43 6.11
C LEU A 41 19.57 9.75 6.29
N LEU A 42 19.01 10.87 5.80
CA LEU A 42 19.63 12.19 5.98
C LEU A 42 19.62 12.62 7.46
N ASN A 43 18.54 12.33 8.20
CA ASN A 43 18.50 12.65 9.62
C ASN A 43 19.45 11.76 10.42
N LEU A 44 19.60 10.48 10.08
CA LEU A 44 20.57 9.60 10.71
C LEU A 44 22.01 10.11 10.51
N GLU A 45 22.36 10.50 9.28
CA GLU A 45 23.68 11.07 8.94
C GLU A 45 23.97 12.34 9.77
N LEU A 46 23.00 13.26 9.85
CA LEU A 46 23.13 14.47 10.65
C LEU A 46 23.27 14.19 12.15
N ALA A 47 22.53 13.19 12.65
CA ALA A 47 22.58 12.83 14.06
C ALA A 47 23.89 12.16 14.47
N GLU A 48 24.48 11.34 13.57
CA GLU A 48 25.81 10.77 13.78
C GLU A 48 26.87 11.85 13.92
N ASP A 49 26.85 12.88 13.05
CA ASP A 49 27.77 14.02 13.11
C ASP A 49 27.66 14.80 14.42
N LEU A 50 26.48 14.80 15.05
CA LEU A 50 26.20 15.49 16.30
C LEU A 50 26.34 14.59 17.54
N GLY A 51 26.51 13.29 17.37
CA GLY A 51 26.59 12.31 18.47
C GLY A 51 25.26 12.11 19.23
N HIS A 52 24.13 12.22 18.53
CA HIS A 52 22.79 12.05 19.09
C HIS A 52 22.13 10.75 18.65
N GLN A 53 21.45 10.06 19.58
CA GLN A 53 20.55 8.98 19.24
C GLN A 53 19.27 9.56 18.62
N LEU A 54 18.72 8.90 17.60
CA LEU A 54 17.39 9.17 17.08
C LEU A 54 16.45 7.99 17.29
N VAL A 55 15.24 8.28 17.75
CA VAL A 55 14.12 7.35 17.80
C VAL A 55 13.12 7.73 16.70
N ASN A 56 12.96 6.84 15.73
CA ASN A 56 12.12 7.06 14.55
C ASN A 56 10.96 6.06 14.54
N VAL A 57 9.78 6.50 14.11
CA VAL A 57 8.58 5.67 14.09
C VAL A 57 7.94 5.68 12.71
N VAL A 58 7.61 4.51 12.20
CA VAL A 58 6.84 4.34 10.96
C VAL A 58 5.50 3.68 11.29
N VAL A 59 4.41 4.35 11.00
CA VAL A 59 3.05 3.91 11.30
C VAL A 59 2.36 3.43 10.04
N ALA A 60 1.95 2.17 10.02
CA ALA A 60 1.28 1.54 8.89
C ALA A 60 -0.19 1.18 9.21
N PRO A 61 -1.08 1.09 8.22
CA PRO A 61 -2.48 0.69 8.45
C PRO A 61 -2.64 -0.72 9.03
N ARG A 62 -1.74 -1.64 8.66
CA ARG A 62 -1.84 -3.07 9.00
C ARG A 62 -0.46 -3.69 9.24
N ILE A 63 -0.43 -4.79 10.01
CA ILE A 63 0.79 -5.53 10.33
C ILE A 63 1.59 -5.91 9.08
N LEU A 64 0.92 -6.46 8.06
CA LEU A 64 1.59 -6.87 6.83
C LEU A 64 2.29 -5.68 6.13
N LEU A 65 1.67 -4.50 6.15
CA LEU A 65 2.29 -3.29 5.60
C LEU A 65 3.44 -2.78 6.44
N ALA A 66 3.34 -2.85 7.77
CA ALA A 66 4.45 -2.52 8.65
C ALA A 66 5.67 -3.41 8.35
N GLN A 67 5.44 -4.70 8.10
CA GLN A 67 6.49 -5.64 7.71
C GLN A 67 7.07 -5.33 6.32
N GLN A 68 6.23 -5.02 5.34
CA GLN A 68 6.69 -4.64 4.00
C GLN A 68 7.50 -3.34 4.01
N LEU A 69 7.03 -2.34 4.76
CA LEU A 69 7.80 -1.09 4.95
C LEU A 69 9.14 -1.39 5.63
N CYS A 70 9.16 -2.24 6.66
CA CYS A 70 10.41 -2.66 7.29
C CYS A 70 11.36 -3.29 6.28
N ASP A 71 10.90 -4.23 5.45
CA ASP A 71 11.72 -4.87 4.41
C ASP A 71 12.28 -3.84 3.41
N ASP A 72 11.46 -2.86 3.01
CA ASP A 72 11.87 -1.80 2.10
C ASP A 72 12.92 -0.88 2.74
N PHE A 73 12.71 -0.46 3.99
CA PHE A 73 13.66 0.36 4.74
C PHE A 73 14.96 -0.37 5.01
N PHE A 74 14.89 -1.62 5.46
CA PHE A 74 16.03 -2.44 5.86
C PHE A 74 17.10 -2.58 4.77
N THR A 75 16.68 -2.49 3.50
CA THR A 75 17.62 -2.52 2.35
C THR A 75 18.61 -1.34 2.35
N PHE A 76 18.26 -0.23 3.02
CA PHE A 76 19.04 1.00 3.00
C PHE A 76 19.59 1.41 4.38
N LEU A 77 19.16 0.74 5.46
CA LEU A 77 19.56 1.12 6.82
C LEU A 77 21.06 0.85 7.02
N PRO A 78 21.77 1.75 7.73
CA PRO A 78 23.10 1.49 8.23
C PRO A 78 23.10 0.49 9.41
N ASP A 79 24.25 -0.10 9.72
CA ASP A 79 24.37 -1.18 10.71
C ASP A 79 24.06 -0.73 12.16
N ASN A 80 24.19 0.54 12.43
CA ASN A 80 23.94 1.15 13.75
C ASN A 80 22.46 1.49 14.01
N VAL A 81 21.53 0.99 13.20
CA VAL A 81 20.07 1.12 13.42
C VAL A 81 19.49 -0.18 13.97
N LYS A 82 18.85 -0.11 15.12
CA LYS A 82 18.08 -1.20 15.72
C LYS A 82 16.61 -1.09 15.35
N VAL A 83 16.02 -2.21 14.95
CA VAL A 83 14.62 -2.29 14.51
C VAL A 83 13.76 -2.93 15.59
N LEU A 84 12.65 -2.29 15.95
CA LEU A 84 11.63 -2.81 16.85
C LEU A 84 10.26 -2.82 16.16
N HIS A 85 9.55 -3.93 16.24
CA HIS A 85 8.15 -4.00 15.82
C HIS A 85 7.19 -3.88 17.00
N VAL A 86 6.29 -2.90 16.95
CA VAL A 86 5.25 -2.70 17.97
C VAL A 86 3.89 -3.09 17.39
N HIS A 87 3.65 -4.40 17.29
CA HIS A 87 2.40 -5.01 16.86
C HIS A 87 2.35 -6.51 17.21
N SER A 88 1.16 -7.12 17.20
CA SER A 88 0.94 -8.52 17.56
C SER A 88 1.36 -9.55 16.49
N GLY A 89 1.87 -9.11 15.34
CA GLY A 89 2.32 -10.00 14.26
C GLY A 89 3.69 -10.62 14.54
N ARG A 90 3.93 -11.80 13.97
CA ARG A 90 5.26 -12.42 14.02
C ARG A 90 6.21 -11.73 13.05
N THR A 91 7.42 -11.46 13.49
CA THR A 91 8.49 -10.82 12.71
C THR A 91 9.83 -11.50 13.05
N PRO A 92 10.83 -11.46 12.16
CA PRO A 92 12.20 -11.90 12.50
C PRO A 92 12.98 -10.88 13.34
N PHE A 93 12.46 -9.67 13.51
CA PHE A 93 13.06 -8.60 14.32
C PHE A 93 12.54 -8.63 15.75
N ASP A 94 13.16 -7.83 16.62
CA ASP A 94 12.66 -7.59 17.97
C ASP A 94 11.23 -7.03 17.94
N SER A 95 10.39 -7.49 18.84
CA SER A 95 8.99 -7.08 18.86
C SER A 95 8.40 -7.11 20.26
N SER A 96 7.64 -6.08 20.60
CA SER A 96 6.86 -6.03 21.82
C SER A 96 5.58 -5.19 21.65
N THR A 97 4.58 -5.50 22.48
CA THR A 97 3.38 -4.67 22.65
C THR A 97 3.22 -4.16 24.08
N LYS A 98 4.22 -4.36 24.92
CA LYS A 98 4.25 -3.86 26.30
C LYS A 98 5.06 -2.57 26.35
N THR A 99 4.51 -1.58 26.99
CA THR A 99 5.09 -0.23 27.09
C THR A 99 6.45 -0.23 27.77
N ASP A 100 6.57 -0.99 28.88
CA ASP A 100 7.84 -1.09 29.62
C ASP A 100 8.94 -1.73 28.76
N GLU A 101 8.63 -2.78 28.01
CA GLU A 101 9.60 -3.44 27.12
C GLU A 101 10.00 -2.54 25.93
N ILE A 102 9.08 -1.69 25.44
CA ILE A 102 9.40 -0.72 24.39
C ILE A 102 10.39 0.32 24.92
N LYS A 103 10.12 0.85 26.12
CA LYS A 103 11.01 1.81 26.78
C LYS A 103 12.37 1.20 27.07
N GLU A 104 12.39 0.01 27.68
CA GLU A 104 13.63 -0.73 27.97
C GLU A 104 14.45 -1.00 26.71
N PHE A 105 13.81 -1.30 25.57
CA PHE A 105 14.51 -1.49 24.31
C PHE A 105 15.22 -0.21 23.85
N VAL A 106 14.56 0.95 23.98
CA VAL A 106 15.16 2.24 23.61
C VAL A 106 16.31 2.57 24.56
N ASP A 107 16.09 2.44 25.88
CA ASP A 107 17.07 2.79 26.92
C ASP A 107 18.32 1.88 26.86
N ASN A 108 18.16 0.59 26.49
CA ASN A 108 19.27 -0.36 26.43
C ASN A 108 20.08 -0.31 25.12
N ASN A 109 19.66 0.50 24.15
CA ASN A 109 20.35 0.67 22.87
C ASN A 109 20.69 2.15 22.63
N ASP A 110 21.18 2.82 23.65
CA ASP A 110 21.55 4.26 23.62
C ASP A 110 22.75 4.56 22.71
N ASP A 111 23.50 3.54 22.31
CA ASP A 111 24.60 3.58 21.38
C ASP A 111 24.18 3.42 19.88
N ALA A 112 22.88 3.22 19.62
CA ALA A 112 22.33 3.00 18.28
C ALA A 112 21.10 3.88 18.03
N HIS A 113 20.81 4.16 16.79
CA HIS A 113 19.51 4.73 16.39
C HIS A 113 18.42 3.68 16.42
N ILE A 114 17.20 4.09 16.74
CA ILE A 114 16.03 3.21 16.85
C ILE A 114 15.06 3.49 15.69
N LEU A 115 14.56 2.44 15.06
CA LEU A 115 13.49 2.49 14.08
C LEU A 115 12.35 1.56 14.47
N ILE A 116 11.22 2.15 14.85
CA ILE A 116 10.03 1.42 15.30
C ILE A 116 9.03 1.32 14.15
N PHE A 117 8.61 0.09 13.82
CA PHE A 117 7.48 -0.16 12.92
C PHE A 117 6.24 -0.52 13.74
N THR A 118 5.20 0.27 13.61
CA THR A 118 3.94 0.05 14.33
C THR A 118 2.73 0.15 13.41
N THR A 119 1.55 -0.16 13.96
CA THR A 119 0.28 0.04 13.26
C THR A 119 -0.56 1.09 13.99
N TYR A 120 -1.54 1.69 13.30
CA TYR A 120 -2.52 2.59 13.94
C TYR A 120 -3.19 1.96 15.17
N HIS A 121 -3.39 0.63 15.15
CA HIS A 121 -3.94 -0.12 16.29
C HIS A 121 -3.01 -0.22 17.50
N SER A 122 -1.70 -0.17 17.28
CA SER A 122 -0.69 -0.34 18.32
C SER A 122 0.04 0.96 18.66
N LEU A 123 -0.24 2.07 17.95
CA LEU A 123 0.42 3.35 18.15
C LEU A 123 0.28 3.87 19.60
N ASN A 124 -0.86 3.58 20.26
CA ASN A 124 -1.05 3.92 21.66
C ASN A 124 0.03 3.30 22.56
N ARG A 125 0.61 2.15 22.20
CA ARG A 125 1.69 1.50 22.98
C ARG A 125 2.98 2.30 22.92
N VAL A 126 3.26 2.91 21.76
CA VAL A 126 4.38 3.83 21.58
C VAL A 126 4.15 5.11 22.39
N VAL A 127 2.93 5.67 22.35
CA VAL A 127 2.57 6.86 23.15
C VAL A 127 2.67 6.56 24.64
N ASP A 128 2.05 5.45 25.08
CA ASP A 128 2.00 5.07 26.50
C ASP A 128 3.38 4.63 27.06
N SER A 129 4.38 4.38 26.21
CA SER A 129 5.75 4.06 26.65
C SER A 129 6.58 5.29 27.02
N GLU A 130 6.07 6.49 26.76
CA GLU A 130 6.69 7.78 27.10
C GLU A 130 8.15 7.91 26.60
N ILE A 131 8.47 7.33 25.46
CA ILE A 131 9.75 7.51 24.78
C ILE A 131 9.75 8.82 24.00
N GLU A 132 10.90 9.45 23.89
CA GLU A 132 11.09 10.57 22.97
C GLU A 132 11.00 10.07 21.52
N VAL A 133 10.30 10.81 20.65
CA VAL A 133 10.16 10.50 19.23
C VAL A 133 10.68 11.66 18.42
N ASN A 134 11.78 11.45 17.70
CA ASN A 134 12.37 12.50 16.86
C ASN A 134 11.61 12.59 15.51
N ASN A 135 11.45 11.48 14.79
CA ASN A 135 10.72 11.50 13.53
C ASN A 135 9.60 10.47 13.52
N ILE A 136 8.41 10.86 13.06
CA ILE A 136 7.31 9.93 12.86
C ILE A 136 6.73 10.08 11.44
N TYR A 137 6.61 8.95 10.74
CA TYR A 137 6.07 8.86 9.39
C TYR A 137 4.79 8.03 9.40
N PHE A 138 3.69 8.63 9.00
CA PHE A 138 2.39 7.97 8.89
C PHE A 138 2.13 7.56 7.43
N ASP A 139 2.17 6.27 7.13
CA ASP A 139 1.73 5.78 5.82
C ASP A 139 0.22 5.61 5.77
N GLU A 140 -0.38 5.92 4.60
CA GLU A 140 -1.83 5.99 4.39
C GLU A 140 -2.54 6.77 5.52
N ALA A 141 -2.07 7.99 5.76
CA ALA A 141 -2.41 8.83 6.91
C ALA A 141 -3.91 9.09 7.10
N HIS A 142 -4.71 8.98 6.04
CA HIS A 142 -6.17 9.08 6.13
C HIS A 142 -6.80 8.04 7.10
N ASN A 143 -6.11 6.93 7.40
CA ASN A 143 -6.57 5.95 8.40
C ASN A 143 -6.60 6.52 9.81
N GLY A 144 -5.67 7.39 10.15
CA GLY A 144 -5.58 8.04 11.46
C GLY A 144 -6.80 8.92 11.81
N THR A 145 -7.62 9.29 10.82
CA THR A 145 -8.87 10.04 11.05
C THR A 145 -9.98 9.19 11.71
N ALA A 146 -9.82 7.87 11.80
CA ALA A 146 -10.80 7.01 12.46
C ALA A 146 -10.84 7.30 13.97
N LYS A 147 -12.04 7.23 14.55
CA LYS A 147 -12.26 7.53 15.98
C LYS A 147 -11.35 6.71 16.91
N SER A 148 -11.09 5.45 16.53
CA SER A 148 -10.26 4.53 17.32
C SER A 148 -8.75 4.85 17.30
N PHE A 149 -8.29 5.62 16.31
CA PHE A 149 -6.85 5.89 16.11
C PHE A 149 -6.48 7.34 16.37
N PHE A 150 -7.42 8.25 16.18
CA PHE A 150 -7.17 9.69 16.19
C PHE A 150 -6.55 10.18 17.51
N LYS A 151 -6.95 9.60 18.65
CA LYS A 151 -6.41 10.01 19.95
C LYS A 151 -4.87 9.85 19.96
N SER A 152 -4.37 8.67 19.66
CA SER A 152 -2.92 8.40 19.66
C SER A 152 -2.18 9.17 18.57
N VAL A 153 -2.81 9.40 17.40
CA VAL A 153 -2.23 10.25 16.36
C VAL A 153 -2.11 11.69 16.83
N SER A 154 -3.14 12.25 17.49
CA SER A 154 -3.12 13.61 18.04
C SER A 154 -2.06 13.74 19.11
N GLU A 155 -2.03 12.81 20.07
CA GLU A 155 -1.07 12.83 21.18
C GLU A 155 0.38 12.81 20.69
N VAL A 156 0.74 11.86 19.80
CA VAL A 156 2.12 11.79 19.29
C VAL A 156 2.49 13.00 18.42
N SER A 157 1.52 13.60 17.73
CA SER A 157 1.75 14.78 16.92
C SER A 157 2.08 16.05 17.71
N GLU A 158 1.84 16.03 19.03
CA GLU A 158 2.11 17.15 19.92
C GLU A 158 3.54 17.13 20.45
N TYR A 159 4.14 15.93 20.63
CA TYR A 159 5.47 15.82 21.23
C TYR A 159 6.56 15.33 20.28
N ALA A 160 6.23 14.66 19.17
CA ALA A 160 7.23 14.28 18.19
C ALA A 160 7.88 15.53 17.56
N GLU A 161 9.20 15.54 17.44
CA GLU A 161 9.93 16.70 16.91
C GLU A 161 9.56 16.95 15.44
N ARG A 162 9.44 15.86 14.63
CA ARG A 162 9.04 15.92 13.22
C ARG A 162 7.94 14.90 12.93
N CYS A 163 6.88 15.33 12.26
CA CYS A 163 5.68 14.53 12.07
C CYS A 163 5.13 14.65 10.65
N TYR A 164 5.18 13.57 9.85
CA TYR A 164 4.80 13.60 8.45
C TYR A 164 3.72 12.59 8.10
N TYR A 165 2.72 13.06 7.33
CA TYR A 165 1.51 12.34 6.99
C TYR A 165 1.44 12.07 5.49
N PHE A 166 1.76 10.85 5.09
CA PHE A 166 1.76 10.42 3.69
C PHE A 166 0.43 9.80 3.29
N THR A 167 -0.19 10.29 2.24
CA THR A 167 -1.42 9.74 1.70
C THR A 167 -1.59 10.08 0.22
N ALA A 168 -2.35 9.25 -0.51
CA ALA A 168 -2.85 9.59 -1.85
C ALA A 168 -4.21 10.31 -1.79
N THR A 169 -4.95 10.16 -0.68
CA THR A 169 -6.36 10.54 -0.55
C THR A 169 -6.60 11.18 0.81
N PRO A 170 -6.29 12.49 0.99
CA PRO A 170 -6.54 13.19 2.25
C PRO A 170 -8.03 13.12 2.62
N ARG A 171 -8.31 12.80 3.86
CA ARG A 171 -9.69 12.69 4.36
C ARG A 171 -10.09 13.94 5.14
N VAL A 172 -10.94 14.74 4.52
CA VAL A 172 -11.48 15.95 5.13
C VAL A 172 -12.75 15.63 5.93
N SER A 173 -12.93 16.29 7.07
CA SER A 173 -14.16 16.23 7.87
C SER A 173 -14.52 17.62 8.37
N TYR A 174 -15.77 18.04 8.13
CA TYR A 174 -16.31 19.29 8.65
C TYR A 174 -17.15 19.11 9.91
N LYS A 175 -17.44 17.86 10.28
CA LYS A 175 -18.26 17.54 11.47
C LYS A 175 -17.45 17.19 12.69
N HIS A 176 -16.19 16.84 12.51
CA HIS A 176 -15.30 16.36 13.58
C HIS A 176 -13.89 16.90 13.36
N ASP A 177 -13.23 17.28 14.43
CA ASP A 177 -11.83 17.78 14.43
C ASP A 177 -10.79 16.72 14.03
N ARG A 178 -11.23 15.53 13.65
CA ARG A 178 -10.36 14.41 13.25
C ARG A 178 -9.95 14.41 11.78
N GLY A 179 -10.60 15.23 10.95
CA GLY A 179 -10.26 15.32 9.54
C GLY A 179 -8.86 15.87 9.31
N MET A 180 -8.24 15.53 8.20
CA MET A 180 -6.90 16.01 7.84
C MET A 180 -6.88 17.53 7.52
N ASN A 181 -8.03 18.16 7.50
CA ASN A 181 -8.17 19.62 7.48
C ASN A 181 -7.96 20.28 8.88
N ASN A 182 -7.79 19.51 9.95
CA ASN A 182 -7.38 20.03 11.25
C ASN A 182 -5.85 20.22 11.28
N VAL A 183 -5.40 21.41 10.93
CA VAL A 183 -3.96 21.73 10.80
C VAL A 183 -3.18 21.62 12.12
N ASN A 184 -3.84 21.69 13.27
CA ASN A 184 -3.17 21.54 14.56
C ASN A 184 -2.58 20.14 14.75
N VAL A 185 -3.29 19.11 14.27
CA VAL A 185 -2.85 17.72 14.34
C VAL A 185 -2.04 17.34 13.09
N TRP A 186 -2.57 17.63 11.89
CA TRP A 186 -2.06 17.10 10.64
C TRP A 186 -1.07 18.03 9.92
N GLY A 187 -0.86 19.25 10.41
CA GLY A 187 -0.13 20.28 9.67
C GLY A 187 -0.86 20.68 8.37
N THR A 188 -0.21 21.52 7.59
CA THR A 188 -0.67 21.88 6.25
C THR A 188 -0.24 20.84 5.22
N ILE A 189 -0.76 20.90 4.00
CA ILE A 189 -0.21 20.16 2.87
C ILE A 189 1.08 20.88 2.46
N ILE A 190 2.23 20.25 2.70
CA ILE A 190 3.56 20.81 2.40
C ILE A 190 4.06 20.41 1.02
N GLU A 191 3.57 19.26 0.48
CA GLU A 191 3.79 18.89 -0.93
C GLU A 191 2.57 18.14 -1.46
N GLN A 192 2.18 18.47 -2.69
CA GLN A 192 1.09 17.79 -3.38
C GLN A 192 1.48 17.49 -4.83
N VAL A 193 1.53 16.23 -5.17
CA VAL A 193 1.85 15.72 -6.51
C VAL A 193 0.57 15.31 -7.22
N SER A 194 0.36 15.75 -8.45
CA SER A 194 -0.79 15.37 -9.25
C SER A 194 -0.56 14.02 -9.95
N ALA A 195 -1.65 13.26 -10.19
CA ALA A 195 -1.56 12.04 -11.00
C ALA A 195 -1.09 12.32 -12.43
N ILE A 196 -1.49 13.47 -13.00
CA ILE A 196 -1.08 13.91 -14.35
C ILE A 196 0.43 14.11 -14.43
N GLU A 197 1.04 14.71 -13.41
CA GLU A 197 2.49 14.88 -13.33
C GLU A 197 3.20 13.52 -13.37
N LEU A 198 2.72 12.55 -12.60
CA LEU A 198 3.31 11.21 -12.56
C LEU A 198 3.13 10.43 -13.87
N VAL A 199 2.01 10.62 -14.58
CA VAL A 199 1.77 10.04 -15.91
C VAL A 199 2.74 10.65 -16.93
N ASN A 200 2.85 11.97 -16.98
CA ASN A 200 3.74 12.66 -17.89
C ASN A 200 5.23 12.34 -17.65
N ALA A 201 5.58 12.11 -16.40
CA ALA A 201 6.93 11.68 -16.00
C ALA A 201 7.17 10.17 -16.20
N GLY A 202 6.21 9.41 -16.72
CA GLY A 202 6.34 7.97 -16.95
C GLY A 202 6.48 7.14 -15.66
N HIS A 203 5.86 7.57 -14.56
CA HIS A 203 5.91 6.86 -13.29
C HIS A 203 4.70 6.00 -13.01
N ILE A 204 3.55 6.38 -13.56
CA ILE A 204 2.30 5.62 -13.56
C ILE A 204 1.63 5.77 -14.93
N LEU A 205 0.61 4.94 -15.17
CA LEU A 205 -0.23 4.96 -16.37
C LEU A 205 -1.55 5.69 -16.10
N SER A 206 -2.21 6.15 -17.15
CA SER A 206 -3.61 6.57 -17.06
C SER A 206 -4.53 5.34 -16.95
N PRO A 207 -5.56 5.36 -16.08
CA PRO A 207 -6.57 4.31 -16.07
C PRO A 207 -7.52 4.44 -17.25
N THR A 208 -7.96 3.31 -17.78
CA THR A 208 -9.09 3.23 -18.72
C THR A 208 -10.30 2.67 -17.97
N ILE A 209 -11.37 3.45 -17.88
CA ILE A 209 -12.62 3.02 -17.25
C ILE A 209 -13.48 2.35 -18.32
N VAL A 210 -13.87 1.11 -18.08
CA VAL A 210 -14.72 0.32 -18.97
C VAL A 210 -16.02 -0.02 -18.25
N PRO A 211 -17.11 0.69 -18.51
CA PRO A 211 -18.41 0.31 -17.96
C PRO A 211 -18.84 -1.03 -18.56
N PHE A 212 -19.25 -1.95 -17.71
CA PHE A 212 -19.72 -3.26 -18.15
C PHE A 212 -21.22 -3.39 -17.84
N GLU A 213 -22.04 -3.52 -18.89
CA GLU A 213 -23.46 -3.73 -18.80
C GLU A 213 -23.80 -5.15 -19.29
N HIS A 214 -24.75 -5.78 -18.66
CA HIS A 214 -25.27 -7.09 -19.07
C HIS A 214 -26.76 -7.21 -18.77
N ASP A 215 -27.44 -8.04 -19.54
CA ASP A 215 -28.89 -8.27 -19.44
C ASP A 215 -29.31 -9.29 -18.38
N LEU A 216 -28.39 -9.69 -17.51
CA LEU A 216 -28.67 -10.67 -16.46
C LEU A 216 -29.53 -10.04 -15.36
N HIS A 217 -30.71 -10.62 -15.10
CA HIS A 217 -31.56 -10.19 -14.01
C HIS A 217 -30.92 -10.48 -12.65
N TYR A 218 -30.59 -9.42 -11.92
CA TYR A 218 -30.05 -9.54 -10.57
C TYR A 218 -31.11 -10.02 -9.60
N ASN A 219 -30.83 -11.14 -8.92
CA ASN A 219 -31.63 -11.64 -7.80
C ASN A 219 -30.72 -11.84 -6.59
N LYS A 220 -31.12 -11.29 -5.42
CA LYS A 220 -30.35 -11.41 -4.18
C LYS A 220 -30.07 -12.86 -3.78
N VAL A 221 -30.94 -13.81 -4.12
CA VAL A 221 -30.78 -15.25 -3.82
C VAL A 221 -29.63 -15.84 -4.64
N ASN A 222 -29.51 -15.44 -5.91
CA ASN A 222 -28.51 -15.95 -6.86
C ASN A 222 -27.40 -14.94 -7.15
N ALA A 223 -27.19 -13.95 -6.29
CA ALA A 223 -26.20 -12.89 -6.50
C ALA A 223 -24.79 -13.43 -6.84
N TYR A 224 -24.39 -14.53 -6.22
CA TYR A 224 -23.10 -15.15 -6.48
C TYR A 224 -23.00 -15.77 -7.87
N VAL A 225 -24.09 -16.30 -8.43
CA VAL A 225 -24.13 -16.81 -9.82
C VAL A 225 -24.01 -15.65 -10.81
N HIS A 226 -24.78 -14.59 -10.56
CA HIS A 226 -24.71 -13.38 -11.35
C HIS A 226 -23.28 -12.80 -11.39
N HIS A 227 -22.63 -12.66 -10.22
CA HIS A 227 -21.26 -12.17 -10.15
C HIS A 227 -20.25 -13.11 -10.83
N ALA A 228 -20.45 -14.43 -10.77
CA ALA A 228 -19.60 -15.38 -11.46
C ALA A 228 -19.69 -15.21 -12.98
N LEU A 229 -20.92 -15.15 -13.53
CA LEU A 229 -21.16 -14.91 -14.94
C LEU A 229 -20.63 -13.54 -15.41
N THR A 230 -20.76 -12.51 -14.58
CA THR A 230 -20.18 -11.20 -14.85
C THR A 230 -18.66 -11.27 -15.03
N VAL A 231 -17.97 -11.96 -14.11
CA VAL A 231 -16.51 -12.15 -14.22
C VAL A 231 -16.15 -12.94 -15.46
N GLU A 232 -16.85 -14.04 -15.76
CA GLU A 232 -16.63 -14.84 -16.98
C GLU A 232 -16.76 -13.98 -18.24
N ASN A 233 -17.84 -13.21 -18.35
CA ASN A 233 -18.09 -12.34 -19.49
C ASN A 233 -17.03 -11.23 -19.62
N ILE A 234 -16.59 -10.62 -18.52
CA ILE A 234 -15.53 -9.62 -18.57
C ILE A 234 -14.22 -10.26 -19.03
N ILE A 235 -13.85 -11.43 -18.48
CA ILE A 235 -12.63 -12.16 -18.85
C ILE A 235 -12.64 -12.53 -20.34
N ASP A 236 -13.78 -12.94 -20.89
CA ASP A 236 -13.93 -13.27 -22.31
C ASP A 236 -13.74 -12.06 -23.25
N ASN A 237 -13.97 -10.86 -22.74
CA ASN A 237 -13.81 -9.61 -23.50
C ASN A 237 -12.46 -8.90 -23.24
N ILE A 238 -11.59 -9.48 -22.41
CA ILE A 238 -10.23 -8.95 -22.24
C ILE A 238 -9.41 -9.28 -23.48
N ASP A 239 -8.82 -8.25 -24.09
CA ASP A 239 -7.91 -8.41 -25.22
C ASP A 239 -6.64 -9.16 -24.75
N ASP A 240 -6.40 -10.33 -25.31
CA ASP A 240 -5.38 -11.31 -24.91
C ASP A 240 -3.96 -10.97 -25.40
N THR A 241 -3.72 -9.77 -25.89
CA THR A 241 -2.39 -9.35 -26.39
C THR A 241 -1.29 -9.40 -25.32
N VAL A 242 -1.68 -9.36 -24.03
CA VAL A 242 -0.77 -9.45 -22.88
C VAL A 242 -1.37 -10.40 -21.85
N ASN A 243 -0.57 -11.22 -21.20
CA ASN A 243 -1.03 -12.14 -20.14
C ASN A 243 -1.75 -11.39 -19.00
N PRO A 244 -3.09 -11.38 -18.96
CA PRO A 244 -3.82 -10.53 -18.04
C PRO A 244 -3.65 -10.99 -16.59
N LYS A 245 -3.48 -10.02 -15.70
CA LYS A 245 -3.44 -10.20 -14.24
C LYS A 245 -4.56 -9.37 -13.66
N VAL A 246 -5.60 -10.04 -13.20
CA VAL A 246 -6.90 -9.44 -12.90
C VAL A 246 -7.15 -9.44 -11.39
N LEU A 247 -7.49 -8.27 -10.83
CA LEU A 247 -7.91 -8.10 -9.44
C LEU A 247 -9.42 -7.96 -9.37
N VAL A 248 -10.11 -8.82 -8.63
CA VAL A 248 -11.58 -8.80 -8.48
C VAL A 248 -11.99 -8.46 -7.05
N SER A 249 -12.64 -7.32 -6.88
CA SER A 249 -13.21 -6.87 -5.61
C SER A 249 -14.63 -7.40 -5.44
N VAL A 250 -14.82 -8.38 -4.56
CA VAL A 250 -16.12 -9.05 -4.35
C VAL A 250 -16.96 -8.39 -3.25
N PRO A 251 -18.30 -8.56 -3.27
CA PRO A 251 -19.19 -7.94 -2.29
C PRO A 251 -19.02 -8.42 -0.86
N SER A 252 -18.68 -9.70 -0.66
CA SER A 252 -18.43 -10.28 0.66
C SER A 252 -17.67 -11.60 0.57
N SER A 253 -17.07 -12.03 1.70
CA SER A 253 -16.42 -13.34 1.79
C SER A 253 -17.38 -14.52 1.53
N ARG A 254 -18.68 -14.38 1.88
CA ARG A 254 -19.69 -15.41 1.61
C ARG A 254 -20.00 -15.50 0.12
N VAL A 255 -20.16 -14.35 -0.55
CA VAL A 255 -20.39 -14.33 -2.01
C VAL A 255 -19.20 -14.93 -2.73
N LEU A 256 -17.99 -14.58 -2.37
CA LEU A 256 -16.77 -15.18 -2.95
C LEU A 256 -16.75 -16.69 -2.80
N ASN A 257 -16.98 -17.20 -1.60
CA ASN A 257 -16.99 -18.65 -1.36
C ASN A 257 -18.04 -19.37 -2.21
N ASN A 258 -19.23 -18.77 -2.37
CA ASN A 258 -20.28 -19.34 -3.19
C ASN A 258 -19.97 -19.24 -4.69
N MET A 259 -19.39 -18.14 -5.16
CA MET A 259 -18.93 -17.99 -6.55
C MET A 259 -17.95 -19.12 -6.93
N LEU A 260 -16.94 -19.34 -6.10
CA LEU A 260 -15.89 -20.31 -6.40
C LEU A 260 -16.30 -21.75 -6.10
N GLY A 261 -17.18 -21.98 -5.14
CA GLY A 261 -17.57 -23.32 -4.68
C GLY A 261 -18.85 -23.89 -5.32
N HIS A 262 -19.74 -23.03 -5.81
CA HIS A 262 -21.08 -23.43 -6.28
C HIS A 262 -21.38 -22.99 -7.71
N THR A 263 -20.38 -22.53 -8.49
CA THR A 263 -20.50 -22.23 -9.93
C THR A 263 -19.36 -22.90 -10.72
N SER A 264 -19.41 -22.80 -12.04
CA SER A 264 -18.35 -23.27 -12.94
C SER A 264 -17.13 -22.34 -13.00
N LEU A 265 -17.18 -21.16 -12.38
CA LEU A 265 -16.20 -20.08 -12.54
C LEU A 265 -14.74 -20.56 -12.46
N LEU A 266 -14.39 -21.37 -11.46
CA LEU A 266 -13.01 -21.89 -11.35
C LEU A 266 -12.59 -22.73 -12.54
N LYS A 267 -13.49 -23.61 -13.03
CA LYS A 267 -13.21 -24.46 -14.19
C LYS A 267 -13.09 -23.64 -15.47
N GLU A 268 -13.93 -22.62 -15.60
CA GLU A 268 -13.92 -21.72 -16.75
C GLU A 268 -12.65 -20.88 -16.79
N LEU A 269 -12.19 -20.35 -15.66
CA LEU A 269 -10.92 -19.62 -15.58
C LEU A 269 -9.73 -20.54 -15.89
N GLU A 270 -9.71 -21.74 -15.32
CA GLU A 270 -8.67 -22.75 -15.61
C GLU A 270 -8.63 -23.12 -17.11
N SER A 271 -9.80 -23.33 -17.74
CA SER A 271 -9.88 -23.66 -19.17
C SER A 271 -9.33 -22.55 -20.08
N ARG A 272 -9.39 -21.30 -19.63
CA ARG A 272 -8.83 -20.12 -20.31
C ARG A 272 -7.35 -19.87 -19.91
N GLY A 273 -6.73 -20.78 -19.17
CA GLY A 273 -5.34 -20.71 -18.77
C GLY A 273 -5.04 -19.74 -17.62
N TYR A 274 -6.05 -19.33 -16.84
CA TYR A 274 -5.83 -18.51 -15.67
C TYR A 274 -5.59 -19.36 -14.42
N ASP A 275 -4.55 -19.03 -13.67
CA ASP A 275 -4.44 -19.45 -12.28
C ASP A 275 -5.30 -18.56 -11.38
N VAL A 276 -5.79 -19.11 -10.28
CA VAL A 276 -6.72 -18.39 -9.38
C VAL A 276 -6.15 -18.30 -7.98
N LEU A 277 -6.13 -17.07 -7.46
CA LEU A 277 -5.77 -16.75 -6.09
C LEU A 277 -6.98 -16.16 -5.38
N HIS A 278 -7.27 -16.61 -4.17
CA HIS A 278 -8.28 -15.92 -3.38
C HIS A 278 -7.96 -15.91 -1.89
N ILE A 279 -8.33 -14.81 -1.24
CA ILE A 279 -8.06 -14.63 0.18
C ILE A 279 -9.20 -13.89 0.89
N THR A 280 -9.60 -14.45 2.03
CA THR A 280 -10.56 -13.82 2.95
C THR A 280 -10.13 -14.02 4.39
N SER A 281 -10.57 -13.15 5.29
CA SER A 281 -10.35 -13.33 6.73
C SER A 281 -11.07 -14.58 7.28
N LYS A 282 -12.25 -14.90 6.73
CA LYS A 282 -13.10 -15.98 7.22
C LYS A 282 -12.69 -17.35 6.71
N TYR A 283 -12.33 -17.50 5.43
CA TYR A 283 -12.08 -18.79 4.80
C TYR A 283 -10.61 -19.08 4.56
N GLY A 284 -9.74 -18.08 4.78
CA GLY A 284 -8.30 -18.20 4.58
C GLY A 284 -7.85 -17.86 3.18
N ALA A 285 -6.67 -18.34 2.82
CA ALA A 285 -6.00 -18.08 1.55
C ALA A 285 -5.85 -19.36 0.73
N TYR A 286 -6.02 -19.24 -0.59
CA TYR A 286 -5.93 -20.34 -1.53
C TYR A 286 -5.14 -19.93 -2.78
N VAL A 287 -4.35 -20.87 -3.28
CA VAL A 287 -3.69 -20.81 -4.58
C VAL A 287 -4.28 -21.94 -5.42
N ASN A 288 -4.97 -21.59 -6.48
CA ASN A 288 -5.84 -22.50 -7.21
C ASN A 288 -6.85 -23.19 -6.25
N LYS A 289 -6.82 -24.50 -6.14
CA LYS A 289 -7.71 -25.28 -5.24
C LYS A 289 -7.06 -25.62 -3.89
N THR A 290 -5.80 -25.21 -3.70
CA THR A 290 -5.03 -25.61 -2.50
C THR A 290 -5.05 -24.51 -1.45
N LYS A 291 -5.47 -24.87 -0.23
CA LYS A 291 -5.40 -23.97 0.92
C LYS A 291 -3.95 -23.78 1.35
N VAL A 292 -3.55 -22.52 1.54
CA VAL A 292 -2.20 -22.15 1.94
C VAL A 292 -2.24 -21.20 3.15
N ASN A 293 -1.12 -21.03 3.82
CA ASN A 293 -0.99 -19.96 4.81
C ASN A 293 -0.81 -18.59 4.11
N ARG A 294 -0.99 -17.51 4.87
CA ARG A 294 -0.89 -16.15 4.32
C ARG A 294 0.48 -15.84 3.74
N THR A 295 1.55 -16.27 4.40
CA THR A 295 2.93 -16.04 3.95
C THR A 295 3.17 -16.68 2.57
N THR A 296 2.77 -17.93 2.40
CA THR A 296 2.84 -18.63 1.11
C THR A 296 2.00 -17.93 0.05
N PHE A 297 0.79 -17.50 0.39
CA PHE A 297 -0.09 -16.76 -0.53
C PHE A 297 0.59 -15.50 -1.07
N PHE A 298 1.11 -14.64 -0.19
CA PHE A 298 1.75 -13.40 -0.60
C PHE A 298 3.08 -13.61 -1.33
N LYS A 299 3.83 -14.64 -0.95
CA LYS A 299 5.04 -15.04 -1.69
C LYS A 299 4.69 -15.46 -3.12
N THR A 300 3.67 -16.32 -3.30
CA THR A 300 3.19 -16.74 -4.61
C THR A 300 2.68 -15.55 -5.43
N LEU A 301 1.92 -14.67 -4.80
CA LEU A 301 1.39 -13.47 -5.45
C LEU A 301 2.50 -12.54 -5.94
N LYS A 302 3.54 -12.31 -5.15
CA LYS A 302 4.71 -11.52 -5.52
C LYS A 302 5.48 -12.19 -6.68
N GLU A 303 5.71 -13.50 -6.60
CA GLU A 303 6.38 -14.28 -7.63
C GLU A 303 5.60 -14.25 -8.96
N TRP A 304 4.30 -14.54 -8.94
CA TRP A 304 3.48 -14.53 -10.14
C TRP A 304 3.31 -13.13 -10.73
N GLY A 305 3.23 -12.12 -9.86
CA GLY A 305 3.17 -10.72 -10.29
C GLY A 305 4.40 -10.29 -11.10
N SER A 306 5.58 -10.79 -10.77
CA SER A 306 6.84 -10.45 -11.45
C SER A 306 7.06 -11.19 -12.77
N LYS A 307 6.36 -12.31 -13.02
CA LYS A 307 6.47 -13.11 -14.26
C LYS A 307 5.55 -12.54 -15.34
N GLU A 308 6.08 -12.04 -16.43
CA GLU A 308 5.29 -11.44 -17.51
C GLU A 308 4.41 -12.46 -18.23
N GLU A 309 4.88 -13.71 -18.37
CA GLU A 309 4.16 -14.81 -18.99
C GLU A 309 2.99 -15.36 -18.15
N LYS A 310 2.91 -14.96 -16.88
CA LYS A 310 1.92 -15.50 -15.93
C LYS A 310 0.57 -14.77 -16.08
N ARG A 311 -0.49 -15.56 -16.21
CA ARG A 311 -1.89 -15.14 -16.32
C ARG A 311 -2.62 -15.61 -15.06
N PHE A 312 -3.29 -14.69 -14.31
CA PHE A 312 -4.03 -15.07 -13.10
C PHE A 312 -5.15 -14.10 -12.72
N VAL A 313 -6.09 -14.60 -11.94
CA VAL A 313 -7.17 -13.81 -11.32
C VAL A 313 -7.06 -13.89 -9.80
N ILE A 314 -7.12 -12.73 -9.15
CA ILE A 314 -7.14 -12.63 -7.68
C ILE A 314 -8.51 -12.18 -7.22
N PHE A 315 -9.15 -12.95 -6.34
CA PHE A 315 -10.38 -12.53 -5.70
C PHE A 315 -10.14 -12.12 -4.25
N HIS A 316 -10.67 -10.97 -3.87
CA HIS A 316 -10.59 -10.50 -2.48
C HIS A 316 -11.85 -9.71 -2.07
N TYR A 317 -12.09 -9.61 -0.76
CA TYR A 317 -13.11 -8.72 -0.22
C TYR A 317 -12.49 -7.43 0.32
N SER A 318 -11.58 -7.48 1.27
CA SER A 318 -10.97 -6.30 1.90
C SER A 318 -9.46 -6.43 2.15
N ILE A 319 -8.91 -7.64 2.17
CA ILE A 319 -7.52 -7.87 2.58
C ILE A 319 -6.51 -7.22 1.64
N LEU A 320 -6.84 -7.15 0.36
CA LEU A 320 -5.98 -6.56 -0.67
C LEU A 320 -6.30 -5.09 -0.95
N SER A 321 -7.31 -4.50 -0.32
CA SER A 321 -7.67 -3.09 -0.55
C SER A 321 -6.62 -2.10 -0.05
N GLU A 322 -5.82 -2.46 0.95
CA GLU A 322 -4.81 -1.58 1.52
C GLU A 322 -3.39 -2.13 1.30
N GLY A 323 -2.57 -1.37 0.59
CA GLY A 323 -1.11 -1.39 0.63
C GLY A 323 -0.35 -2.59 0.06
N ILE A 324 -0.97 -3.71 -0.32
CA ILE A 324 -0.23 -4.85 -0.86
C ILE A 324 0.27 -4.54 -2.26
N ASN A 325 1.57 -4.61 -2.43
CA ASN A 325 2.21 -4.41 -3.73
C ASN A 325 2.07 -5.67 -4.59
N VAL A 326 1.22 -5.60 -5.62
CA VAL A 326 1.14 -6.63 -6.67
C VAL A 326 1.65 -6.03 -7.97
N SER A 327 2.78 -6.53 -8.43
CA SER A 327 3.34 -6.10 -9.70
C SER A 327 2.54 -6.64 -10.89
N GLY A 328 2.51 -5.88 -11.98
CA GLY A 328 2.00 -6.35 -13.27
C GLY A 328 0.48 -6.49 -13.38
N LEU A 329 -0.32 -6.06 -12.40
CA LEU A 329 -1.79 -6.05 -12.55
C LEU A 329 -2.20 -5.20 -13.73
N SER A 330 -3.04 -5.76 -14.61
CA SER A 330 -3.55 -5.11 -15.81
C SER A 330 -4.99 -4.63 -15.67
N HIS A 331 -5.82 -5.38 -14.95
CA HIS A 331 -7.25 -5.13 -14.79
C HIS A 331 -7.68 -5.14 -13.33
N THR A 332 -8.65 -4.30 -12.98
CA THR A 332 -9.43 -4.40 -11.74
C THR A 332 -10.92 -4.44 -12.05
N ILE A 333 -11.62 -5.41 -11.46
CA ILE A 333 -13.08 -5.60 -11.63
C ILE A 333 -13.77 -5.28 -10.30
N PHE A 334 -14.76 -4.42 -10.35
CA PHE A 334 -15.53 -3.98 -9.19
C PHE A 334 -16.92 -4.62 -9.18
N LEU A 335 -17.08 -5.70 -8.44
CA LEU A 335 -18.39 -6.36 -8.25
C LEU A 335 -19.21 -5.75 -7.09
N ARG A 336 -18.75 -4.67 -6.53
CA ARG A 336 -19.41 -3.91 -5.46
C ARG A 336 -19.11 -2.43 -5.54
N ASN A 337 -19.96 -1.63 -4.98
CA ASN A 337 -19.67 -0.22 -4.80
C ASN A 337 -18.51 -0.06 -3.79
N LEU A 338 -17.49 0.66 -4.19
CA LEU A 338 -16.36 1.04 -3.36
C LEU A 338 -16.50 2.50 -2.94
N ASN A 339 -16.00 2.84 -1.76
CA ASN A 339 -15.79 4.24 -1.44
C ASN A 339 -14.62 4.80 -2.27
N VAL A 340 -14.50 6.12 -2.33
CA VAL A 340 -13.50 6.81 -3.16
C VAL A 340 -12.07 6.37 -2.83
N ILE A 341 -11.77 6.12 -1.56
CA ILE A 341 -10.43 5.69 -1.11
C ILE A 341 -10.13 4.27 -1.61
N GLU A 342 -11.03 3.32 -1.38
CA GLU A 342 -10.86 1.93 -1.85
C GLU A 342 -10.76 1.87 -3.39
N MET A 343 -11.54 2.68 -4.09
CA MET A 343 -11.49 2.78 -5.55
C MET A 343 -10.14 3.34 -6.00
N ALA A 344 -9.69 4.46 -5.46
CA ALA A 344 -8.40 5.07 -5.79
C ALA A 344 -7.23 4.11 -5.51
N GLN A 345 -7.26 3.38 -4.41
CA GLN A 345 -6.26 2.38 -4.08
C GLN A 345 -6.26 1.20 -5.07
N SER A 346 -7.43 0.73 -5.49
CA SER A 346 -7.55 -0.37 -6.46
C SER A 346 -7.08 0.06 -7.85
N ILE A 347 -7.48 1.24 -8.30
CA ILE A 347 -6.99 1.87 -9.54
C ILE A 347 -5.47 2.03 -9.48
N GLY A 348 -4.95 2.56 -8.37
CA GLY A 348 -3.52 2.78 -8.16
C GLY A 348 -2.65 1.51 -8.29
N ARG A 349 -3.24 0.32 -8.22
CA ARG A 349 -2.51 -0.95 -8.44
C ARG A 349 -2.36 -1.31 -9.91
N VAL A 350 -3.39 -1.04 -10.70
CA VAL A 350 -3.40 -1.41 -12.12
C VAL A 350 -2.74 -0.35 -13.00
N ILE A 351 -2.55 0.86 -12.54
CA ILE A 351 -1.84 1.91 -13.28
C ILE A 351 -0.32 1.90 -13.07
N ARG A 352 0.23 0.96 -12.32
CA ARG A 352 1.68 0.79 -12.20
C ARG A 352 2.26 0.29 -13.51
N LEU A 353 3.44 0.79 -13.87
CA LEU A 353 4.21 0.27 -14.99
C LEU A 353 4.56 -1.20 -14.78
N ASN A 354 4.74 -1.94 -15.86
CA ASN A 354 5.44 -3.20 -15.83
C ASN A 354 6.90 -2.98 -15.45
N LYS A 355 7.54 -3.99 -14.91
CA LYS A 355 8.94 -3.93 -14.55
C LYS A 355 9.81 -3.58 -15.76
N SER A 356 9.60 -4.28 -16.88
CA SER A 356 10.32 -4.06 -18.13
C SER A 356 10.20 -2.62 -18.65
N ASP A 357 8.98 -2.04 -18.65
CA ASP A 357 8.76 -0.66 -19.08
C ASP A 357 9.47 0.32 -18.12
N SER A 358 9.44 0.05 -16.80
CA SER A 358 10.14 0.88 -15.82
C SER A 358 11.65 0.83 -15.96
N ASP A 359 12.20 -0.34 -16.27
CA ASP A 359 13.65 -0.53 -16.45
C ASP A 359 14.11 0.11 -17.77
N ASP A 360 13.35 -0.07 -18.87
CA ASP A 360 13.63 0.58 -20.16
C ASP A 360 13.60 2.12 -20.09
N ILE A 361 12.69 2.69 -19.27
CA ILE A 361 12.66 4.13 -19.03
C ILE A 361 13.92 4.60 -18.29
N LYS A 362 14.32 3.85 -17.24
CA LYS A 362 15.54 4.18 -16.46
C LYS A 362 16.81 4.10 -17.28
N GLU A 363 16.88 3.15 -18.21
CA GLU A 363 18.01 2.93 -19.12
C GLU A 363 18.00 3.91 -20.31
N GLY A 364 16.92 4.70 -20.47
CA GLY A 364 16.75 5.63 -21.57
C GLY A 364 16.35 5.02 -22.90
N ASN A 365 15.97 3.74 -22.91
CA ASN A 365 15.48 3.01 -24.09
C ASN A 365 14.09 3.48 -24.53
N ILE A 366 13.29 3.95 -23.57
CA ILE A 366 11.94 4.49 -23.77
C ILE A 366 11.85 5.87 -23.14
N SER A 367 11.31 6.84 -23.86
CA SER A 367 11.08 8.18 -23.33
C SER A 367 9.92 8.17 -22.31
N PRO A 368 10.09 8.78 -21.13
CA PRO A 368 9.03 8.91 -20.13
C PRO A 368 7.76 9.55 -20.71
N GLY A 369 6.58 9.03 -20.38
CA GLY A 369 5.29 9.56 -20.82
C GLY A 369 4.87 9.20 -22.25
N VAL A 370 5.75 8.60 -23.06
CA VAL A 370 5.43 8.13 -24.42
C VAL A 370 4.79 6.75 -24.37
N VAL A 371 3.51 6.72 -23.96
CA VAL A 371 2.73 5.49 -23.66
C VAL A 371 2.67 4.51 -24.85
N SER A 372 2.74 5.02 -26.08
CA SER A 372 2.75 4.16 -27.29
C SER A 372 3.97 3.23 -27.40
N MET A 373 5.03 3.52 -26.63
CA MET A 373 6.23 2.68 -26.58
C MET A 373 6.19 1.64 -25.43
N TYR A 374 5.19 1.72 -24.55
CA TYR A 374 5.08 0.83 -23.40
C TYR A 374 4.43 -0.49 -23.79
N ARG A 375 4.88 -1.60 -23.19
CA ARG A 375 4.23 -2.92 -23.33
C ARG A 375 2.86 -2.92 -22.67
N LYS A 376 2.72 -2.14 -21.58
CA LYS A 376 1.47 -1.91 -20.89
C LYS A 376 1.10 -0.44 -21.02
N SER A 377 0.12 -0.10 -21.85
CA SER A 377 -0.28 1.28 -22.13
C SER A 377 -1.26 1.88 -21.11
N THR A 378 -2.01 1.06 -20.39
CA THR A 378 -3.05 1.50 -19.44
C THR A 378 -3.31 0.47 -18.35
N GLY A 379 -4.05 0.87 -17.31
CA GLY A 379 -4.68 -0.01 -16.33
C GLY A 379 -6.19 0.01 -16.51
N TYR A 380 -6.80 -1.15 -16.76
CA TYR A 380 -8.24 -1.25 -17.01
C TYR A 380 -9.03 -1.36 -15.69
N CYS A 381 -10.12 -0.58 -15.59
CA CYS A 381 -11.05 -0.57 -14.47
C CYS A 381 -12.46 -0.87 -14.99
N VAL A 382 -13.01 -2.03 -14.64
CA VAL A 382 -14.29 -2.55 -15.13
C VAL A 382 -15.30 -2.64 -14.00
#